data_133687fa4e96310c53c01bb02ac8d308
#
_entry.id   133687fa4e96310c53c01bb02ac8d308
#
_cell.length_a   1.000
_cell.length_b   1.000
_cell.length_c   1.000
_cell.angle_alpha   90.00
_cell.angle_beta   90.00
_cell.angle_gamma   90.00
#
_symmetry.space_group_name_H-M   'P 1'
#
loop_
_entity.id
_entity.type
_entity.pdbx_description
1 polymer ?
#
loop_
_entity_poly.entity_id
_entity_poly.type
_entity_poly.pdbx_seq_one_letter_code
_entity_poly.pdbx_strand_id
1 'polypeptide(L)'
;MLNETKSILAEKGVDINVFEEIEDAALGNGGLGRLAACFLDSAAGLGLPLHGYGIRYKYGLFKQALENGCQVELPDDWQRFGDPWSLRREDEKREIKFADYTVTAVPYDMPVFGKRINRLRLFQAEGSEQAEKISEYLYPADDTEEGKLLRLRQEYFFSAATIAELLENYVKQHGRNFGTFPKLHVIQLNDTHPVIAIAEFIRLLTAKYRQPFATALSLARQTFAYTNHTVLPEALECWHEDYVKKILPDIADILVKINIYAMREQTAAGCTEEEIAKMAIYNDKTFFMANLAVYVAKSVNGVAKLHTEILKNSLFATAHKIYPE
;
A
#
# COMPACT_ATOMS: atom_id res chain seq x y z
N MET A 1 -21.75 20.35 -16.34
CA MET A 1 -21.30 20.38 -14.93
C MET A 1 -20.65 21.69 -14.53
N LEU A 2 -19.40 22.04 -14.96
CA LEU A 2 -18.75 23.26 -14.45
C LEU A 2 -19.58 24.55 -14.65
N ASN A 3 -20.14 24.76 -15.82
CA ASN A 3 -20.98 25.96 -16.10
C ASN A 3 -22.29 25.97 -15.27
N GLU A 4 -22.89 24.81 -15.06
CA GLU A 4 -24.10 24.67 -14.22
C GLU A 4 -23.73 24.94 -12.75
N THR A 5 -22.62 24.40 -12.26
CA THR A 5 -22.13 24.68 -10.90
C THR A 5 -21.86 26.18 -10.71
N LYS A 6 -21.19 26.84 -11.69
CA LYS A 6 -20.98 28.30 -11.67
C LYS A 6 -22.28 29.07 -11.60
N SER A 7 -23.29 28.69 -12.37
CA SER A 7 -24.59 29.34 -12.36
C SER A 7 -25.29 29.21 -11.00
N ILE A 8 -25.33 27.99 -10.45
CA ILE A 8 -25.96 27.72 -9.15
C ILE A 8 -25.27 28.47 -8.00
N LEU A 9 -23.93 28.53 -8.03
CA LEU A 9 -23.16 29.27 -7.03
C LEU A 9 -23.38 30.77 -7.15
N ALA A 10 -23.39 31.32 -8.38
CA ALA A 10 -23.66 32.72 -8.61
C ALA A 10 -25.06 33.15 -8.13
N GLU A 11 -26.09 32.30 -8.33
CA GLU A 11 -27.44 32.51 -7.81
C GLU A 11 -27.47 32.59 -6.26
N LYS A 12 -26.52 31.94 -5.60
CA LYS A 12 -26.35 31.96 -4.14
C LYS A 12 -25.38 33.05 -3.66
N GLY A 13 -24.86 33.88 -4.55
CA GLY A 13 -23.88 34.93 -4.24
C GLY A 13 -22.49 34.38 -3.88
N VAL A 14 -22.16 33.15 -4.33
CA VAL A 14 -20.86 32.51 -4.09
C VAL A 14 -20.03 32.53 -5.36
N ASP A 15 -18.81 33.08 -5.30
CA ASP A 15 -17.84 32.98 -6.38
C ASP A 15 -17.23 31.56 -6.39
N ILE A 16 -17.21 30.91 -7.56
CA ILE A 16 -16.63 29.56 -7.69
C ILE A 16 -15.14 29.52 -7.31
N ASN A 17 -14.44 30.65 -7.44
CA ASN A 17 -13.01 30.73 -7.11
C ASN A 17 -12.72 30.50 -5.63
N VAL A 18 -13.73 30.58 -4.74
CA VAL A 18 -13.54 30.20 -3.31
C VAL A 18 -13.12 28.75 -3.14
N PHE A 19 -13.41 27.88 -4.14
CA PHE A 19 -12.94 26.50 -4.10
C PHE A 19 -11.41 26.35 -4.26
N GLU A 20 -10.73 27.36 -4.84
CA GLU A 20 -9.27 27.40 -4.95
C GLU A 20 -8.60 27.72 -3.59
N GLU A 21 -9.38 28.27 -2.65
CA GLU A 21 -8.91 28.59 -1.29
C GLU A 21 -9.10 27.43 -0.30
N ILE A 22 -9.80 26.35 -0.72
CA ILE A 22 -9.96 25.18 0.12
C ILE A 22 -8.63 24.43 0.20
N GLU A 23 -8.14 24.25 1.44
CA GLU A 23 -6.89 23.54 1.68
C GLU A 23 -6.96 22.08 1.18
N ASP A 24 -5.96 21.67 0.41
CA ASP A 24 -5.81 20.28 -0.03
C ASP A 24 -5.30 19.40 1.12
N ALA A 25 -5.81 18.18 1.19
CA ALA A 25 -5.30 17.17 2.10
C ALA A 25 -3.92 16.66 1.64
N ALA A 26 -2.86 16.98 2.37
CA ALA A 26 -1.51 16.52 2.08
C ALA A 26 -1.28 15.11 2.66
N LEU A 27 -1.95 14.09 2.10
CA LEU A 27 -1.94 12.69 2.57
C LEU A 27 -0.86 11.82 1.91
N GLY A 28 0.03 12.40 1.13
CA GLY A 28 1.18 11.76 0.52
C GLY A 28 2.42 12.63 0.63
N ASN A 29 3.61 12.05 0.51
CA ASN A 29 4.88 12.77 0.65
C ASN A 29 5.70 12.70 -0.65
N GLY A 30 6.29 13.82 -1.01
CA GLY A 30 7.28 13.97 -2.06
C GLY A 30 6.87 13.39 -3.41
N GLY A 31 7.86 12.86 -4.13
CA GLY A 31 7.67 12.29 -5.48
C GLY A 31 6.79 11.05 -5.50
N LEU A 32 6.80 10.23 -4.46
CA LEU A 32 6.01 9.00 -4.39
C LEU A 32 4.51 9.32 -4.34
N GLY A 33 4.09 10.20 -3.44
CA GLY A 33 2.70 10.62 -3.33
C GLY A 33 2.21 11.37 -4.57
N ARG A 34 3.04 12.27 -5.12
CA ARG A 34 2.68 13.01 -6.34
C ARG A 34 2.54 12.10 -7.56
N LEU A 35 3.42 11.11 -7.71
CA LEU A 35 3.36 10.14 -8.81
C LEU A 35 2.06 9.34 -8.76
N ALA A 36 1.64 8.88 -7.58
CA ALA A 36 0.39 8.15 -7.41
C ALA A 36 -0.82 9.02 -7.83
N ALA A 37 -0.86 10.30 -7.43
CA ALA A 37 -1.90 11.23 -7.84
C ALA A 37 -1.93 11.43 -9.37
N CYS A 38 -0.76 11.61 -10.00
CA CYS A 38 -0.65 11.78 -11.45
C CYS A 38 -1.12 10.53 -12.21
N PHE A 39 -0.82 9.33 -11.72
CA PHE A 39 -1.30 8.09 -12.35
C PHE A 39 -2.81 7.92 -12.25
N LEU A 40 -3.40 8.26 -11.10
CA LEU A 40 -4.85 8.20 -10.93
C LEU A 40 -5.57 9.17 -11.88
N ASP A 41 -5.10 10.41 -11.96
CA ASP A 41 -5.64 11.44 -12.83
C ASP A 41 -5.49 11.04 -14.32
N SER A 42 -4.28 10.64 -14.74
CA SER A 42 -4.01 10.23 -16.12
C SER A 42 -4.84 9.00 -16.50
N ALA A 43 -4.97 8.02 -15.64
CA ALA A 43 -5.79 6.83 -15.91
C ALA A 43 -7.27 7.20 -16.10
N ALA A 44 -7.81 8.08 -15.24
CA ALA A 44 -9.17 8.57 -15.39
C ALA A 44 -9.35 9.33 -16.70
N GLY A 45 -8.41 10.23 -17.06
CA GLY A 45 -8.39 10.98 -18.29
C GLY A 45 -8.33 10.10 -19.56
N LEU A 46 -7.62 8.98 -19.50
CA LEU A 46 -7.52 8.00 -20.57
C LEU A 46 -8.67 6.99 -20.59
N GLY A 47 -9.51 6.94 -19.57
CA GLY A 47 -10.61 5.97 -19.44
C GLY A 47 -10.17 4.59 -18.95
N LEU A 48 -8.96 4.47 -18.36
CA LEU A 48 -8.43 3.24 -17.83
C LEU A 48 -8.97 2.95 -16.42
N PRO A 49 -9.29 1.67 -16.09
CA PRO A 49 -9.74 1.29 -14.75
C PRO A 49 -8.54 1.20 -13.79
N LEU A 50 -8.29 2.26 -13.04
CA LEU A 50 -7.26 2.32 -12.00
C LEU A 50 -7.85 2.89 -10.72
N HIS A 51 -7.76 2.13 -9.63
CA HIS A 51 -8.18 2.54 -8.30
C HIS A 51 -6.99 2.63 -7.36
N GLY A 52 -6.93 3.67 -6.54
CA GLY A 52 -5.91 3.82 -5.49
C GLY A 52 -6.43 3.38 -4.13
N TYR A 53 -5.52 2.91 -3.28
CA TYR A 53 -5.79 2.52 -1.90
C TYR A 53 -4.71 3.07 -0.98
N GLY A 54 -5.10 3.50 0.21
CA GLY A 54 -4.17 4.06 1.18
C GLY A 54 -4.82 4.32 2.53
N ILE A 55 -4.16 5.13 3.37
CA ILE A 55 -4.65 5.54 4.69
C ILE A 55 -5.20 6.97 4.59
N ARG A 56 -6.35 7.19 5.22
CA ARG A 56 -6.91 8.51 5.46
C ARG A 56 -6.33 9.05 6.77
N TYR A 57 -5.21 9.75 6.67
CA TYR A 57 -4.56 10.33 7.84
C TYR A 57 -5.39 11.46 8.43
N LYS A 58 -5.47 11.51 9.77
CA LYS A 58 -6.14 12.56 10.51
C LYS A 58 -5.44 13.91 10.30
N TYR A 59 -4.12 13.89 10.32
CA TYR A 59 -3.30 15.05 10.03
C TYR A 59 -2.56 14.85 8.71
N GLY A 60 -2.46 15.92 7.91
CA GLY A 60 -1.63 15.93 6.72
C GLY A 60 -0.13 15.86 7.06
N LEU A 61 0.73 16.09 6.06
CA LEU A 61 2.17 15.99 6.22
C LEU A 61 2.65 16.87 7.39
N PHE A 62 2.48 18.18 7.32
CA PHE A 62 2.56 19.16 8.42
C PHE A 62 2.23 20.55 7.87
N LYS A 63 1.84 21.45 8.76
CA LYS A 63 1.67 22.86 8.46
C LYS A 63 2.94 23.60 8.86
N GLN A 64 3.52 24.38 7.96
CA GLN A 64 4.68 25.22 8.25
C GLN A 64 4.25 26.50 8.96
N ALA A 65 4.96 26.88 10.03
CA ALA A 65 4.87 28.16 10.68
C ALA A 65 6.26 28.74 10.91
N LEU A 66 6.34 30.04 11.20
CA LEU A 66 7.59 30.71 11.54
C LEU A 66 7.48 31.26 12.96
N GLU A 67 8.35 30.82 13.86
CA GLU A 67 8.44 31.31 15.23
C GLU A 67 9.89 31.76 15.50
N ASN A 68 10.07 32.98 15.98
CA ASN A 68 11.38 33.57 16.28
C ASN A 68 12.39 33.47 15.11
N GLY A 69 11.90 33.59 13.86
CA GLY A 69 12.72 33.49 12.66
C GLY A 69 13.12 32.08 12.23
N CYS A 70 12.64 31.05 12.91
CA CYS A 70 12.86 29.65 12.59
C CYS A 70 11.54 28.97 12.11
N GLN A 71 11.68 28.04 11.18
CA GLN A 71 10.54 27.19 10.78
C GLN A 71 10.17 26.28 11.95
N VAL A 72 8.87 26.15 12.19
CA VAL A 72 8.26 25.14 13.08
C VAL A 72 7.21 24.34 12.32
N GLU A 73 7.05 23.07 12.68
CA GLU A 73 6.08 22.17 12.11
C GLU A 73 4.90 22.04 13.07
N LEU A 74 3.70 22.27 12.55
CA LEU A 74 2.45 22.14 13.28
C LEU A 74 1.60 21.02 12.67
N PRO A 75 0.71 20.36 13.45
CA PRO A 75 -0.26 19.43 12.90
C PRO A 75 -1.12 20.09 11.82
N ASP A 76 -1.19 19.48 10.66
CA ASP A 76 -2.06 19.93 9.57
C ASP A 76 -3.46 19.31 9.74
N ASP A 77 -4.30 20.00 10.51
CA ASP A 77 -5.71 19.62 10.71
C ASP A 77 -6.57 20.04 9.51
N TRP A 78 -6.35 19.37 8.38
CA TRP A 78 -7.04 19.65 7.12
C TRP A 78 -8.54 19.37 7.19
N GLN A 79 -8.99 18.59 8.17
CA GLN A 79 -10.40 18.21 8.35
C GLN A 79 -11.18 19.19 9.25
N ARG A 80 -10.56 20.23 9.80
CA ARG A 80 -11.17 21.13 10.78
C ARG A 80 -12.49 21.79 10.35
N PHE A 81 -12.68 21.94 9.02
CA PHE A 81 -13.91 22.47 8.43
C PHE A 81 -14.76 21.42 7.70
N GLY A 82 -14.46 20.14 7.92
CA GLY A 82 -15.07 19.01 7.24
C GLY A 82 -14.21 18.50 6.07
N ASP A 83 -14.69 17.45 5.42
CA ASP A 83 -14.04 16.81 4.29
C ASP A 83 -15.00 16.83 3.09
N PRO A 84 -14.87 17.80 2.17
CA PRO A 84 -15.69 17.86 0.96
C PRO A 84 -15.24 16.88 -0.15
N TRP A 85 -14.10 16.23 0.00
CA TRP A 85 -13.43 15.46 -1.05
C TRP A 85 -13.81 13.99 -1.06
N SER A 86 -14.21 13.43 0.11
CA SER A 86 -14.44 12.00 0.23
C SER A 86 -15.82 11.66 0.79
N LEU A 87 -16.29 10.47 0.42
CA LEU A 87 -17.54 9.88 0.88
C LEU A 87 -17.24 8.73 1.83
N ARG A 88 -17.66 8.85 3.09
CA ARG A 88 -17.58 7.78 4.09
C ARG A 88 -18.49 6.62 3.70
N ARG A 89 -17.94 5.40 3.70
CA ARG A 89 -18.65 4.17 3.35
C ARG A 89 -18.85 3.29 4.58
N GLU A 90 -19.83 3.66 5.40
CA GLU A 90 -20.13 2.98 6.66
C GLU A 90 -20.54 1.52 6.48
N ASP A 91 -21.21 1.23 5.36
CA ASP A 91 -21.68 -0.10 4.97
C ASP A 91 -20.56 -1.05 4.51
N GLU A 92 -19.36 -0.52 4.26
CA GLU A 92 -18.21 -1.28 3.77
C GLU A 92 -17.06 -1.38 4.78
N LYS A 93 -17.29 -0.99 6.04
CA LYS A 93 -16.31 -1.13 7.11
C LYS A 93 -15.94 -2.59 7.37
N ARG A 94 -14.73 -2.82 7.83
CA ARG A 94 -14.22 -4.16 8.16
C ARG A 94 -13.26 -4.15 9.32
N GLU A 95 -13.18 -5.30 10.00
CA GLU A 95 -12.25 -5.51 11.10
C GLU A 95 -10.90 -6.00 10.61
N ILE A 96 -9.84 -5.34 11.05
CA ILE A 96 -8.44 -5.75 10.86
C ILE A 96 -7.92 -6.22 12.22
N LYS A 97 -7.44 -7.47 12.28
CA LYS A 97 -6.97 -8.10 13.50
C LYS A 97 -5.46 -8.05 13.59
N PHE A 98 -4.98 -7.51 14.68
CA PHE A 98 -3.62 -7.67 15.17
C PHE A 98 -3.60 -8.73 16.29
N ALA A 99 -2.44 -9.15 16.72
CA ALA A 99 -2.33 -10.14 17.81
C ALA A 99 -2.90 -9.63 19.13
N ASP A 100 -2.81 -8.33 19.39
CA ASP A 100 -3.14 -7.66 20.65
C ASP A 100 -4.49 -6.91 20.63
N TYR A 101 -4.96 -6.44 19.46
CA TYR A 101 -6.25 -5.77 19.35
C TYR A 101 -6.82 -5.82 17.92
N THR A 102 -8.07 -5.42 17.79
CA THR A 102 -8.77 -5.30 16.51
C THR A 102 -9.05 -3.84 16.22
N VAL A 103 -8.95 -3.48 14.93
CA VAL A 103 -9.19 -2.12 14.43
C VAL A 103 -10.28 -2.16 13.39
N THR A 104 -11.21 -1.21 13.43
CA THR A 104 -12.19 -1.03 12.36
C THR A 104 -11.60 -0.15 11.26
N ALA A 105 -11.44 -0.71 10.07
CA ALA A 105 -11.07 0.04 8.86
C ALA A 105 -12.34 0.58 8.20
N VAL A 106 -12.51 1.90 8.20
CA VAL A 106 -13.65 2.60 7.60
C VAL A 106 -13.19 3.24 6.29
N PRO A 107 -13.73 2.82 5.13
CA PRO A 107 -13.33 3.37 3.85
C PRO A 107 -13.98 4.73 3.57
N TYR A 108 -13.19 5.59 2.95
CA TYR A 108 -13.61 6.88 2.38
C TYR A 108 -13.23 6.90 0.91
N ASP A 109 -14.18 7.18 0.04
CA ASP A 109 -14.01 7.20 -1.41
C ASP A 109 -13.87 8.62 -1.93
N MET A 110 -12.72 8.93 -2.52
CA MET A 110 -12.48 10.16 -3.30
C MET A 110 -12.64 9.83 -4.78
N PRO A 111 -13.64 10.42 -5.48
CA PRO A 111 -13.80 10.21 -6.91
C PRO A 111 -12.69 10.93 -7.69
N VAL A 112 -12.13 10.23 -8.67
CA VAL A 112 -11.15 10.79 -9.61
C VAL A 112 -11.84 10.89 -10.97
N PHE A 113 -12.13 12.11 -11.38
CA PHE A 113 -12.94 12.41 -12.57
C PHE A 113 -12.11 12.43 -13.86
N GLY A 114 -12.68 11.89 -14.94
CA GLY A 114 -12.10 11.87 -16.26
C GLY A 114 -13.07 11.28 -17.27
N LYS A 115 -12.58 10.65 -18.33
CA LYS A 115 -13.41 9.85 -19.25
C LYS A 115 -14.04 8.65 -18.53
N ARG A 116 -13.40 8.21 -17.46
CA ARG A 116 -13.90 7.24 -16.51
C ARG A 116 -13.80 7.83 -15.10
N ILE A 117 -14.78 7.60 -14.25
CA ILE A 117 -14.67 7.92 -12.83
C ILE A 117 -13.96 6.75 -12.16
N ASN A 118 -12.73 7.00 -11.72
CA ASN A 118 -11.96 6.09 -10.89
C ASN A 118 -12.14 6.47 -9.41
N ARG A 119 -11.48 5.75 -8.51
CA ARG A 119 -11.64 5.93 -7.07
C ARG A 119 -10.26 5.87 -6.39
N LEU A 120 -10.01 6.82 -5.49
CA LEU A 120 -9.02 6.69 -4.44
C LEU A 120 -9.77 6.34 -3.16
N ARG A 121 -9.56 5.13 -2.64
CA ARG A 121 -10.14 4.66 -1.37
C ARG A 121 -9.10 4.76 -0.27
N LEU A 122 -9.40 5.54 0.75
CA LEU A 122 -8.56 5.72 1.91
C LEU A 122 -9.24 5.12 3.14
N PHE A 123 -8.51 4.33 3.93
CA PHE A 123 -9.04 3.71 5.13
C PHE A 123 -8.66 4.55 6.35
N GLN A 124 -9.65 4.89 7.17
CA GLN A 124 -9.48 5.46 8.50
C GLN A 124 -9.59 4.35 9.54
N ALA A 125 -8.68 4.37 10.50
CA ALA A 125 -8.71 3.45 11.65
C ALA A 125 -9.62 4.00 12.73
N GLU A 126 -10.58 3.20 13.19
CA GLU A 126 -11.52 3.57 14.24
C GLU A 126 -11.62 2.47 15.30
N GLY A 127 -12.03 2.84 16.53
CA GLY A 127 -12.22 1.94 17.65
C GLY A 127 -11.67 2.50 18.96
N SER A 128 -10.61 1.92 19.49
CA SER A 128 -9.93 2.45 20.68
C SER A 128 -8.96 3.58 20.29
N GLU A 129 -8.54 4.38 21.27
CA GLU A 129 -7.49 5.40 21.08
C GLU A 129 -6.22 4.82 20.45
N GLN A 130 -5.84 3.59 20.85
CA GLN A 130 -4.70 2.89 20.26
C GLN A 130 -4.93 2.53 18.79
N ALA A 131 -6.15 2.17 18.41
CA ALA A 131 -6.51 1.87 17.03
C ALA A 131 -6.46 3.13 16.16
N GLU A 132 -6.98 4.25 16.65
CA GLU A 132 -7.05 5.52 15.91
C GLU A 132 -5.65 6.08 15.60
N LYS A 133 -4.65 5.84 16.45
CA LYS A 133 -3.24 6.22 16.21
C LYS A 133 -2.68 5.66 14.89
N ILE A 134 -3.20 4.53 14.39
CA ILE A 134 -2.77 3.94 13.12
C ILE A 134 -2.97 4.90 11.94
N SER A 135 -4.05 5.68 11.94
CA SER A 135 -4.34 6.66 10.89
C SER A 135 -4.18 8.11 11.35
N GLU A 136 -3.39 8.37 12.40
CA GLU A 136 -3.25 9.72 12.94
C GLU A 136 -2.25 10.55 12.12
N TYR A 137 -1.03 10.08 11.97
CA TYR A 137 0.06 10.82 11.29
C TYR A 137 0.66 10.03 10.14
N LEU A 138 0.94 10.73 9.05
CA LEU A 138 1.76 10.26 7.95
C LEU A 138 3.23 10.20 8.42
N TYR A 139 3.90 9.06 8.22
CA TYR A 139 5.29 8.82 8.61
C TYR A 139 5.58 9.15 10.08
N PRO A 140 5.03 8.38 11.03
CA PRO A 140 5.42 8.52 12.42
C PRO A 140 6.93 8.27 12.59
N ALA A 141 7.54 8.94 13.57
CA ALA A 141 8.94 8.70 13.91
C ALA A 141 9.16 7.21 14.24
N ASP A 142 10.18 6.59 13.64
CA ASP A 142 10.49 5.15 13.74
C ASP A 142 11.87 4.87 14.36
N ASP A 143 12.40 5.83 15.10
CA ASP A 143 13.63 5.73 15.88
C ASP A 143 13.45 4.91 17.18
N THR A 144 12.20 4.71 17.60
CA THR A 144 11.83 3.90 18.78
C THR A 144 11.15 2.58 18.37
N GLU A 145 11.10 1.61 19.31
CA GLU A 145 10.35 0.37 19.10
C GLU A 145 8.86 0.65 18.84
N GLU A 146 8.26 1.56 19.60
CA GLU A 146 6.85 1.91 19.47
C GLU A 146 6.56 2.52 18.10
N GLY A 147 7.42 3.41 17.62
CA GLY A 147 7.32 4.02 16.30
C GLY A 147 7.44 2.99 15.18
N LYS A 148 8.40 2.05 15.28
CA LYS A 148 8.54 0.93 14.32
C LYS A 148 7.30 0.05 14.30
N LEU A 149 6.77 -0.31 15.47
CA LEU A 149 5.54 -1.10 15.56
C LEU A 149 4.34 -0.35 14.98
N LEU A 150 4.23 0.97 15.22
CA LEU A 150 3.17 1.78 14.63
C LEU A 150 3.26 1.81 13.11
N ARG A 151 4.47 1.98 12.56
CA ARG A 151 4.69 1.95 11.12
C ARG A 151 4.29 0.60 10.51
N LEU A 152 4.73 -0.51 11.09
CA LEU A 152 4.33 -1.84 10.64
C LEU A 152 2.81 -2.05 10.72
N ARG A 153 2.15 -1.49 11.76
CA ARG A 153 0.68 -1.51 11.85
C ARG A 153 0.02 -0.72 10.74
N GLN A 154 0.54 0.45 10.40
CA GLN A 154 0.02 1.26 9.28
C GLN A 154 0.09 0.49 7.96
N GLU A 155 1.23 -0.12 7.66
CA GLU A 155 1.45 -0.88 6.43
C GLU A 155 0.53 -2.09 6.33
N TYR A 156 0.40 -2.85 7.43
CA TYR A 156 -0.51 -3.98 7.45
C TYR A 156 -1.98 -3.54 7.40
N PHE A 157 -2.36 -2.50 8.11
CA PHE A 157 -3.74 -2.01 8.21
C PHE A 157 -4.36 -1.74 6.83
N PHE A 158 -3.74 -0.87 6.02
CA PHE A 158 -4.31 -0.54 4.72
C PHE A 158 -4.16 -1.69 3.71
N SER A 159 -3.06 -2.46 3.80
CA SER A 159 -2.85 -3.64 2.98
C SER A 159 -3.91 -4.70 3.24
N ALA A 160 -4.16 -5.04 4.49
CA ALA A 160 -5.15 -6.03 4.89
C ALA A 160 -6.57 -5.60 4.53
N ALA A 161 -6.92 -4.33 4.76
CA ALA A 161 -8.21 -3.78 4.39
C ALA A 161 -8.45 -3.84 2.87
N THR A 162 -7.43 -3.51 2.09
CA THR A 162 -7.47 -3.56 0.62
C THR A 162 -7.65 -4.99 0.11
N ILE A 163 -6.80 -5.91 0.57
CA ILE A 163 -6.84 -7.31 0.12
C ILE A 163 -8.15 -8.00 0.51
N ALA A 164 -8.63 -7.76 1.72
CA ALA A 164 -9.91 -8.30 2.15
C ALA A 164 -11.05 -7.80 1.25
N GLU A 165 -11.09 -6.51 0.93
CA GLU A 165 -12.08 -5.92 0.03
C GLU A 165 -12.05 -6.54 -1.36
N LEU A 166 -10.87 -6.62 -1.97
CA LEU A 166 -10.71 -7.15 -3.32
C LEU A 166 -11.18 -8.61 -3.41
N LEU A 167 -10.79 -9.45 -2.44
CA LEU A 167 -11.18 -10.86 -2.41
C LEU A 167 -12.67 -11.03 -2.11
N GLU A 168 -13.24 -10.26 -1.20
CA GLU A 168 -14.68 -10.31 -0.88
C GLU A 168 -15.53 -9.89 -2.07
N ASN A 169 -15.17 -8.79 -2.74
CA ASN A 169 -15.87 -8.33 -3.93
C ASN A 169 -15.75 -9.32 -5.09
N TYR A 170 -14.57 -9.91 -5.27
CA TYR A 170 -14.40 -10.97 -6.25
C TYR A 170 -15.31 -12.17 -5.95
N VAL A 171 -15.34 -12.64 -4.71
CA VAL A 171 -16.19 -13.79 -4.32
C VAL A 171 -17.68 -13.49 -4.49
N LYS A 172 -18.13 -12.28 -4.18
CA LYS A 172 -19.52 -11.84 -4.40
C LYS A 172 -19.91 -11.91 -5.88
N GLN A 173 -19.01 -11.59 -6.79
CA GLN A 173 -19.28 -11.50 -8.23
C GLN A 173 -19.00 -12.80 -8.99
N HIS A 174 -17.96 -13.55 -8.61
CA HIS A 174 -17.40 -14.67 -9.36
C HIS A 174 -17.36 -15.99 -8.58
N GLY A 175 -17.79 -15.99 -7.31
CA GLY A 175 -17.69 -17.16 -6.44
C GLY A 175 -16.23 -17.46 -6.01
N ARG A 176 -15.99 -18.70 -5.55
CA ARG A 176 -14.71 -19.09 -4.95
C ARG A 176 -13.71 -19.71 -5.94
N ASN A 177 -13.94 -19.61 -7.23
CA ASN A 177 -12.96 -20.03 -8.23
C ASN A 177 -11.95 -18.91 -8.50
N PHE A 178 -10.84 -18.92 -7.79
CA PHE A 178 -9.81 -17.86 -7.87
C PHE A 178 -8.93 -17.96 -9.13
N GLY A 179 -9.06 -18.98 -9.98
CA GLY A 179 -8.25 -19.12 -11.18
C GLY A 179 -8.41 -17.98 -12.21
N THR A 180 -9.52 -17.24 -12.14
CA THR A 180 -9.75 -16.06 -12.99
C THR A 180 -9.38 -14.75 -12.33
N PHE A 181 -9.07 -14.72 -11.03
CA PHE A 181 -8.72 -13.50 -10.29
C PHE A 181 -7.59 -12.70 -10.95
N PRO A 182 -6.44 -13.31 -11.36
CA PRO A 182 -5.34 -12.59 -11.98
C PRO A 182 -5.66 -12.00 -13.37
N LYS A 183 -6.70 -12.51 -14.03
CA LYS A 183 -7.15 -11.97 -15.32
C LYS A 183 -7.97 -10.70 -15.17
N LEU A 184 -8.57 -10.51 -14.00
CA LEU A 184 -9.44 -9.37 -13.69
C LEU A 184 -8.75 -8.32 -12.81
N HIS A 185 -7.67 -8.69 -12.10
CA HIS A 185 -7.01 -7.83 -11.13
C HIS A 185 -5.49 -7.85 -11.32
N VAL A 186 -4.92 -6.66 -11.29
CA VAL A 186 -3.48 -6.43 -11.12
C VAL A 186 -3.33 -5.51 -9.91
N ILE A 187 -2.49 -5.91 -8.96
CA ILE A 187 -2.20 -5.13 -7.76
C ILE A 187 -0.78 -4.57 -7.92
N GLN A 188 -0.68 -3.27 -8.15
CA GLN A 188 0.59 -2.56 -8.25
C GLN A 188 1.03 -2.12 -6.87
N LEU A 189 2.16 -2.65 -6.42
CA LEU A 189 2.80 -2.24 -5.17
C LEU A 189 3.68 -1.02 -5.43
N ASN A 190 3.37 0.08 -4.76
CA ASN A 190 4.09 1.33 -4.88
C ASN A 190 5.12 1.43 -3.74
N ASP A 191 6.36 1.05 -4.03
CA ASP A 191 7.45 0.82 -3.08
C ASP A 191 7.23 -0.38 -2.14
N THR A 192 8.02 -0.49 -1.06
CA THR A 192 7.98 -1.62 -0.12
C THR A 192 6.87 -1.54 0.91
N HIS A 193 6.33 -0.38 1.18
CA HIS A 193 5.29 -0.14 2.18
C HIS A 193 4.05 -1.06 2.06
N PRO A 194 3.51 -1.34 0.85
CA PRO A 194 2.38 -2.25 0.69
C PRO A 194 2.77 -3.71 0.47
N VAL A 195 4.06 -4.08 0.49
CA VAL A 195 4.51 -5.43 0.12
C VAL A 195 3.95 -6.52 1.04
N ILE A 196 3.66 -6.19 2.29
CA ILE A 196 3.02 -7.10 3.25
C ILE A 196 1.65 -7.60 2.75
N ALA A 197 1.01 -6.89 1.80
CA ALA A 197 -0.22 -7.32 1.12
C ALA A 197 -0.08 -8.66 0.42
N ILE A 198 1.11 -9.03 -0.05
CA ILE A 198 1.40 -10.35 -0.65
C ILE A 198 1.16 -11.46 0.38
N ALA A 199 1.71 -11.32 1.58
CA ALA A 199 1.55 -12.30 2.65
C ALA A 199 0.08 -12.37 3.10
N GLU A 200 -0.61 -11.25 3.23
CA GLU A 200 -2.03 -11.20 3.60
C GLU A 200 -2.92 -11.84 2.53
N PHE A 201 -2.64 -11.61 1.25
CA PHE A 201 -3.36 -12.26 0.14
C PHE A 201 -3.26 -13.78 0.24
N ILE A 202 -2.06 -14.32 0.45
CA ILE A 202 -1.81 -15.75 0.59
C ILE A 202 -2.48 -16.28 1.88
N ARG A 203 -2.40 -15.53 2.99
CA ARG A 203 -3.03 -15.89 4.25
C ARG A 203 -4.56 -16.00 4.11
N LEU A 204 -5.20 -15.03 3.50
CA LEU A 204 -6.65 -15.06 3.31
C LEU A 204 -7.07 -16.18 2.35
N LEU A 205 -6.35 -16.38 1.24
CA LEU A 205 -6.64 -17.49 0.33
C LEU A 205 -6.52 -18.84 1.02
N THR A 206 -5.52 -19.05 1.85
CA THR A 206 -5.30 -20.32 2.54
C THR A 206 -6.22 -20.50 3.75
N ALA A 207 -6.30 -19.52 4.65
CA ALA A 207 -7.04 -19.64 5.91
C ALA A 207 -8.56 -19.46 5.73
N LYS A 208 -9.00 -18.42 5.00
CA LYS A 208 -10.42 -18.09 4.82
C LYS A 208 -11.05 -18.87 3.66
N TYR A 209 -10.33 -18.96 2.53
CA TYR A 209 -10.88 -19.55 1.31
C TYR A 209 -10.40 -20.98 1.02
N ARG A 210 -9.57 -21.56 1.90
CA ARG A 210 -9.12 -22.96 1.88
C ARG A 210 -8.37 -23.36 0.61
N GLN A 211 -7.67 -22.43 -0.03
CA GLN A 211 -6.82 -22.75 -1.16
C GLN A 211 -5.51 -23.42 -0.69
N PRO A 212 -4.95 -24.37 -1.43
CA PRO A 212 -3.61 -24.87 -1.16
C PRO A 212 -2.57 -23.74 -1.23
N PHE A 213 -1.54 -23.78 -0.38
CA PHE A 213 -0.52 -22.73 -0.33
C PHE A 213 0.17 -22.50 -1.67
N ALA A 214 0.55 -23.57 -2.38
CA ALA A 214 1.16 -23.47 -3.71
C ALA A 214 0.24 -22.77 -4.72
N THR A 215 -1.07 -23.03 -4.66
CA THR A 215 -2.08 -22.34 -5.49
C THR A 215 -2.16 -20.86 -5.12
N ALA A 216 -2.23 -20.55 -3.83
CA ALA A 216 -2.28 -19.15 -3.36
C ALA A 216 -1.02 -18.36 -3.77
N LEU A 217 0.18 -18.95 -3.65
CA LEU A 217 1.43 -18.35 -4.10
C LEU A 217 1.44 -18.15 -5.63
N SER A 218 0.98 -19.13 -6.39
CA SER A 218 0.87 -19.02 -7.86
C SER A 218 -0.11 -17.92 -8.29
N LEU A 219 -1.23 -17.74 -7.59
CA LEU A 219 -2.17 -16.65 -7.83
C LEU A 219 -1.56 -15.29 -7.50
N ALA A 220 -0.81 -15.19 -6.39
CA ALA A 220 -0.10 -13.98 -6.03
C ALA A 220 0.91 -13.59 -7.12
N ARG A 221 1.71 -14.54 -7.61
CA ARG A 221 2.67 -14.32 -8.70
C ARG A 221 2.05 -13.84 -10.02
N GLN A 222 0.80 -14.13 -10.25
CA GLN A 222 0.08 -13.67 -11.44
C GLN A 222 -0.63 -12.33 -11.22
N THR A 223 -0.77 -11.89 -9.98
CA THR A 223 -1.59 -10.73 -9.60
C THR A 223 -0.75 -9.50 -9.26
N PHE A 224 0.34 -9.67 -8.48
CA PHE A 224 1.13 -8.56 -7.99
C PHE A 224 2.16 -8.08 -9.01
N ALA A 225 2.39 -6.76 -9.03
CA ALA A 225 3.48 -6.09 -9.72
C ALA A 225 4.13 -5.08 -8.75
N TYR A 226 5.40 -4.79 -8.91
CA TYR A 226 6.17 -3.98 -7.97
C TYR A 226 6.92 -2.85 -8.67
N THR A 227 6.79 -1.63 -8.14
CA THR A 227 7.62 -0.49 -8.51
C THR A 227 8.52 -0.12 -7.34
N ASN A 228 9.82 -0.19 -7.55
CA ASN A 228 10.83 0.26 -6.61
C ASN A 228 11.16 1.74 -6.82
N HIS A 229 11.31 2.50 -5.73
CA HIS A 229 11.56 3.94 -5.76
C HIS A 229 12.96 4.34 -5.28
N THR A 230 13.77 3.42 -4.75
CA THR A 230 15.11 3.70 -4.24
C THR A 230 16.18 2.84 -4.90
N VAL A 231 17.41 3.36 -4.95
CA VAL A 231 18.61 2.61 -5.32
C VAL A 231 19.55 2.38 -4.13
N LEU A 232 19.18 2.89 -2.96
CA LEU A 232 19.97 2.79 -1.73
C LEU A 232 19.58 1.51 -0.97
N PRO A 233 20.49 0.55 -0.79
CA PRO A 233 20.19 -0.71 -0.08
C PRO A 233 19.65 -0.47 1.34
N GLU A 234 20.19 0.52 2.04
CA GLU A 234 19.81 0.89 3.40
C GLU A 234 18.38 1.49 3.52
N ALA A 235 17.82 1.94 2.41
CA ALA A 235 16.45 2.45 2.36
C ALA A 235 15.42 1.37 2.00
N LEU A 236 15.87 0.15 1.70
CA LEU A 236 14.97 -0.98 1.50
C LEU A 236 14.43 -1.46 2.84
N GLU A 237 13.12 -1.48 2.93
CA GLU A 237 12.44 -1.83 4.16
C GLU A 237 12.68 -3.27 4.57
N CYS A 238 13.04 -3.44 5.82
CA CYS A 238 13.21 -4.73 6.47
C CYS A 238 12.63 -4.70 7.89
N TRP A 239 12.14 -5.86 8.35
CA TRP A 239 11.50 -5.98 9.65
C TRP A 239 12.14 -7.11 10.45
N HIS A 240 12.61 -6.80 11.67
CA HIS A 240 13.05 -7.84 12.59
C HIS A 240 11.87 -8.75 12.95
N GLU A 241 12.12 -10.06 13.02
CA GLU A 241 11.07 -11.05 13.23
C GLU A 241 10.27 -10.85 14.52
N ASP A 242 10.92 -10.32 15.59
CA ASP A 242 10.24 -10.06 16.85
C ASP A 242 9.12 -9.04 16.71
N TYR A 243 9.28 -8.01 15.87
CA TYR A 243 8.22 -7.04 15.61
C TYR A 243 7.05 -7.67 14.86
N VAL A 244 7.36 -8.43 13.80
CA VAL A 244 6.31 -9.07 12.99
C VAL A 244 5.59 -10.15 13.83
N LYS A 245 6.32 -11.00 14.55
CA LYS A 245 5.73 -12.03 15.41
C LYS A 245 4.90 -11.45 16.56
N LYS A 246 5.32 -10.30 17.11
CA LYS A 246 4.62 -9.61 18.20
C LYS A 246 3.22 -9.16 17.82
N ILE A 247 3.05 -8.62 16.61
CA ILE A 247 1.77 -8.03 16.20
C ILE A 247 1.05 -8.78 15.07
N LEU A 248 1.76 -9.60 14.27
CA LEU A 248 1.27 -10.29 13.08
C LEU A 248 1.84 -11.73 12.98
N PRO A 249 1.65 -12.59 13.97
CA PRO A 249 2.25 -13.92 13.99
C PRO A 249 1.88 -14.76 12.76
N ASP A 250 0.62 -14.73 12.32
CA ASP A 250 0.17 -15.47 11.13
C ASP A 250 0.89 -15.00 9.86
N ILE A 251 1.20 -13.72 9.76
CA ILE A 251 1.95 -13.15 8.62
C ILE A 251 3.41 -13.59 8.66
N ALA A 252 4.03 -13.60 9.83
CA ALA A 252 5.39 -14.13 9.99
C ALA A 252 5.50 -15.57 9.50
N ASP A 253 4.53 -16.43 9.85
CA ASP A 253 4.47 -17.82 9.39
C ASP A 253 4.33 -17.93 7.86
N ILE A 254 3.52 -17.07 7.24
CA ILE A 254 3.36 -17.02 5.79
C ILE A 254 4.66 -16.57 5.12
N LEU A 255 5.31 -15.54 5.63
CA LEU A 255 6.59 -15.02 5.11
C LEU A 255 7.69 -16.11 5.15
N VAL A 256 7.81 -16.83 6.26
CA VAL A 256 8.75 -17.96 6.38
C VAL A 256 8.43 -19.07 5.36
N LYS A 257 7.15 -19.41 5.17
CA LYS A 257 6.74 -20.39 4.16
C LYS A 257 7.09 -19.93 2.74
N ILE A 258 6.84 -18.66 2.39
CA ILE A 258 7.23 -18.12 1.08
C ILE A 258 8.74 -18.24 0.89
N ASN A 259 9.54 -17.89 1.91
CA ASN A 259 11.00 -18.01 1.87
C ASN A 259 11.45 -19.45 1.58
N ILE A 260 10.83 -20.46 2.22
CA ILE A 260 11.15 -21.87 1.97
C ILE A 260 10.87 -22.27 0.50
N TYR A 261 9.77 -21.78 -0.08
CA TYR A 261 9.46 -22.01 -1.49
C TYR A 261 10.50 -21.34 -2.40
N ALA A 262 10.86 -20.08 -2.11
CA ALA A 262 11.87 -19.33 -2.85
C ALA A 262 13.22 -20.04 -2.84
N MET A 263 13.71 -20.43 -1.66
CA MET A 263 14.98 -21.14 -1.52
C MET A 263 15.01 -22.46 -2.30
N ARG A 264 13.93 -23.25 -2.26
CA ARG A 264 13.82 -24.51 -3.01
C ARG A 264 13.89 -24.28 -4.52
N GLU A 265 13.18 -23.29 -5.03
CA GLU A 265 13.22 -22.94 -6.46
C GLU A 265 14.60 -22.44 -6.90
N GLN A 266 15.22 -21.59 -6.08
CA GLN A 266 16.56 -21.05 -6.33
C GLN A 266 17.62 -22.16 -6.30
N THR A 267 17.54 -23.08 -5.35
CA THR A 267 18.41 -24.27 -5.30
C THR A 267 18.23 -25.14 -6.54
N ALA A 268 16.99 -25.39 -6.95
CA ALA A 268 16.69 -26.17 -8.16
C ALA A 268 17.17 -25.47 -9.44
N ALA A 269 17.20 -24.13 -9.45
CA ALA A 269 17.78 -23.33 -10.54
C ALA A 269 19.32 -23.28 -10.54
N GLY A 270 19.98 -23.93 -9.57
CA GLY A 270 21.44 -23.99 -9.48
C GLY A 270 22.12 -22.77 -8.87
N CYS A 271 21.39 -21.98 -8.08
CA CYS A 271 21.95 -20.83 -7.35
C CYS A 271 22.93 -21.31 -6.26
N THR A 272 23.99 -20.57 -6.05
CA THR A 272 24.90 -20.75 -4.92
C THR A 272 24.26 -20.35 -3.61
N GLU A 273 24.78 -20.84 -2.48
CA GLU A 273 24.33 -20.43 -1.15
C GLU A 273 24.40 -18.91 -0.93
N GLU A 274 25.45 -18.26 -1.46
CA GLU A 274 25.60 -16.81 -1.39
C GLU A 274 24.53 -16.08 -2.21
N GLU A 275 24.20 -16.55 -3.41
CA GLU A 275 23.13 -15.99 -4.23
C GLU A 275 21.77 -16.17 -3.55
N ILE A 276 21.50 -17.33 -2.96
CA ILE A 276 20.28 -17.59 -2.20
C ILE A 276 20.18 -16.66 -0.98
N ALA A 277 21.27 -16.48 -0.23
CA ALA A 277 21.30 -15.59 0.93
C ALA A 277 21.02 -14.13 0.56
N LYS A 278 21.52 -13.64 -0.58
CA LYS A 278 21.23 -12.28 -1.08
C LYS A 278 19.78 -12.08 -1.48
N MET A 279 19.09 -13.12 -1.92
CA MET A 279 17.68 -13.07 -2.33
C MET A 279 16.72 -13.55 -1.25
N ALA A 280 17.21 -13.94 -0.08
CA ALA A 280 16.39 -14.45 0.99
C ALA A 280 15.33 -13.44 1.42
N ILE A 281 14.10 -13.91 1.56
CA ILE A 281 12.99 -13.13 2.10
C ILE A 281 13.08 -13.07 3.63
N TYR A 282 13.64 -14.13 4.22
CA TYR A 282 13.90 -14.22 5.66
C TYR A 282 15.29 -14.78 5.87
N ASN A 283 16.14 -14.03 6.54
CA ASN A 283 17.48 -14.42 6.93
C ASN A 283 17.88 -13.67 8.22
N ASP A 284 18.63 -14.33 9.10
CA ASP A 284 19.14 -13.75 10.35
C ASP A 284 18.08 -12.92 11.12
N LYS A 285 16.94 -13.55 11.40
CA LYS A 285 15.81 -12.96 12.10
C LYS A 285 15.21 -11.70 11.46
N THR A 286 15.45 -11.48 10.17
CA THR A 286 15.00 -10.30 9.45
C THR A 286 14.22 -10.68 8.21
N PHE A 287 13.07 -10.04 8.00
CA PHE A 287 12.27 -10.12 6.78
C PHE A 287 12.64 -8.97 5.83
N PHE A 288 12.97 -9.30 4.58
CA PHE A 288 13.38 -8.36 3.54
C PHE A 288 12.23 -8.15 2.55
N MET A 289 11.56 -7.01 2.67
CA MET A 289 10.31 -6.77 1.93
C MET A 289 10.54 -6.61 0.42
N ALA A 290 11.65 -5.99 0.01
CA ALA A 290 11.99 -5.89 -1.41
C ALA A 290 12.27 -7.27 -2.05
N ASN A 291 12.94 -8.19 -1.34
CA ASN A 291 13.17 -9.55 -1.82
C ASN A 291 11.85 -10.32 -1.98
N LEU A 292 10.91 -10.14 -1.04
CA LEU A 292 9.55 -10.68 -1.15
C LEU A 292 8.86 -10.16 -2.42
N ALA A 293 8.90 -8.84 -2.63
CA ALA A 293 8.28 -8.22 -3.80
C ALA A 293 8.88 -8.73 -5.10
N VAL A 294 10.22 -8.78 -5.21
CA VAL A 294 10.93 -9.25 -6.41
C VAL A 294 10.65 -10.73 -6.70
N TYR A 295 10.56 -11.56 -5.66
CA TYR A 295 10.26 -12.99 -5.84
C TYR A 295 8.83 -13.24 -6.30
N VAL A 296 7.85 -12.47 -5.82
CA VAL A 296 6.42 -12.72 -6.08
C VAL A 296 5.86 -11.89 -7.23
N ALA A 297 6.36 -10.67 -7.45
CA ALA A 297 5.78 -9.82 -8.49
C ALA A 297 5.98 -10.40 -9.90
N LYS A 298 4.91 -10.38 -10.71
CA LYS A 298 4.97 -10.77 -12.13
C LYS A 298 5.78 -9.80 -12.99
N SER A 299 5.98 -8.60 -12.49
CA SER A 299 6.83 -7.58 -13.11
C SER A 299 7.39 -6.64 -12.05
N VAL A 300 8.63 -6.25 -12.23
CA VAL A 300 9.36 -5.32 -11.35
C VAL A 300 9.92 -4.20 -12.21
N ASN A 301 9.70 -2.95 -11.79
CA ASN A 301 10.25 -1.78 -12.46
C ASN A 301 10.72 -0.71 -11.48
N GLY A 302 11.64 0.13 -11.92
CA GLY A 302 11.95 1.40 -11.28
C GLY A 302 11.06 2.52 -11.83
N VAL A 303 11.15 3.71 -11.24
CA VAL A 303 10.33 4.87 -11.61
C VAL A 303 10.73 5.52 -12.96
N ALA A 304 11.86 5.09 -13.54
CA ALA A 304 12.33 5.52 -14.85
C ALA A 304 13.13 4.39 -15.51
N LYS A 305 13.32 4.46 -16.85
CA LYS A 305 14.14 3.47 -17.57
C LYS A 305 15.55 3.36 -17.00
N LEU A 306 16.22 4.49 -16.78
CA LEU A 306 17.55 4.52 -16.16
C LEU A 306 17.56 3.88 -14.77
N HIS A 307 16.57 4.18 -13.95
CA HIS A 307 16.43 3.59 -12.62
C HIS A 307 16.28 2.07 -12.72
N THR A 308 15.43 1.58 -13.62
CA THR A 308 15.25 0.14 -13.86
C THR A 308 16.57 -0.54 -14.27
N GLU A 309 17.37 0.09 -15.14
CA GLU A 309 18.67 -0.45 -15.52
C GLU A 309 19.68 -0.47 -14.35
N ILE A 310 19.65 0.54 -13.48
CA ILE A 310 20.45 0.55 -12.25
C ILE A 310 20.03 -0.62 -11.34
N LEU A 311 18.75 -0.83 -11.12
CA LEU A 311 18.25 -1.95 -10.30
C LEU A 311 18.72 -3.30 -10.81
N LYS A 312 18.64 -3.53 -12.12
CA LYS A 312 19.08 -4.77 -12.79
C LYS A 312 20.57 -5.03 -12.62
N ASN A 313 21.39 -3.98 -12.61
CA ASN A 313 22.85 -4.10 -12.57
C ASN A 313 23.45 -3.94 -11.17
N SER A 314 22.66 -3.59 -10.17
CA SER A 314 23.12 -3.39 -8.79
C SER A 314 22.24 -4.12 -7.78
N LEU A 315 21.20 -3.46 -7.28
CA LEU A 315 20.40 -3.86 -6.14
C LEU A 315 19.73 -5.24 -6.32
N PHE A 316 19.20 -5.52 -7.51
CA PHE A 316 18.53 -6.78 -7.85
C PHE A 316 19.29 -7.60 -8.92
N ALA A 317 20.59 -7.36 -9.09
CA ALA A 317 21.40 -8.03 -10.12
C ALA A 317 21.34 -9.56 -10.01
N THR A 318 21.42 -10.11 -8.81
CA THR A 318 21.32 -11.57 -8.58
C THR A 318 19.92 -12.08 -8.96
N ALA A 319 18.87 -11.37 -8.54
CA ALA A 319 17.50 -11.76 -8.88
C ALA A 319 17.23 -11.65 -10.38
N HIS A 320 17.71 -10.58 -11.04
CA HIS A 320 17.54 -10.39 -12.48
C HIS A 320 18.24 -11.47 -13.32
N LYS A 321 19.36 -12.00 -12.85
CA LYS A 321 20.06 -13.14 -13.51
C LYS A 321 19.20 -14.40 -13.52
N ILE A 322 18.37 -14.62 -12.49
CA ILE A 322 17.57 -15.82 -12.29
C ILE A 322 16.14 -15.64 -12.81
N TYR A 323 15.59 -14.44 -12.66
CA TYR A 323 14.25 -14.03 -13.07
C TYR A 323 14.35 -12.84 -14.05
N PRO A 324 14.80 -13.07 -15.30
CA PRO A 324 15.09 -11.97 -16.24
C PRO A 324 13.85 -11.26 -16.78
N GLU A 325 12.66 -11.84 -16.63
CA GLU A 325 11.36 -11.29 -17.08
C GLU A 325 10.76 -10.31 -16.01
#